data_2b54c0760789c52066ac374360f0b3b1
#
_entry.id   2b54c0760789c52066ac374360f0b3b1
#
_cell.length_a   1.000
_cell.length_b   1.000
_cell.length_c   1.000
_cell.angle_alpha   90.00
_cell.angle_beta   90.00
_cell.angle_gamma   90.00
#
_symmetry.space_group_name_H-M   'P 1'
#
loop_
_entity.id
_entity.type
_entity.pdbx_description
1 polymer ?
#
loop_
_entity_poly.entity_id
_entity_poly.type
_entity_poly.pdbx_seq_one_letter_code
_entity_poly.pdbx_strand_id
1 'polypeptide(L)'
;MKQALAGVRVLDLTHMLSGPYGSMILADLGAETIKVEPCHGEGTRKLLATDPKNSLEGMGAYFITLNRNKKSVAVDLKTVEGLALFKDLVEIAKNLAYV
;
A
#
# COMPACT_ATOMS: atom_id res chain seq x y z
N MET A 1 -17.83 17.89 3.10
CA MET A 1 -18.08 17.32 1.75
C MET A 1 -17.49 15.92 1.69
N LYS A 2 -18.26 14.96 1.21
CA LYS A 2 -17.75 13.60 1.06
C LYS A 2 -16.78 13.51 -0.12
N GLN A 3 -15.70 12.75 0.08
CA GLN A 3 -14.80 12.42 -1.01
C GLN A 3 -15.45 11.38 -1.93
N ALA A 4 -15.04 11.38 -3.20
CA ALA A 4 -15.67 10.56 -4.24
C ALA A 4 -15.68 9.06 -3.91
N LEU A 5 -14.62 8.56 -3.28
CA LEU A 5 -14.47 7.15 -2.96
C LEU A 5 -14.61 6.85 -1.46
N ALA A 6 -15.30 7.73 -0.71
CA ALA A 6 -15.57 7.45 0.70
C ALA A 6 -16.33 6.14 0.84
N GLY A 7 -15.89 5.28 1.75
CA GLY A 7 -16.48 3.95 1.97
C GLY A 7 -15.94 2.83 1.10
N VAL A 8 -15.08 3.15 0.12
CA VAL A 8 -14.41 2.15 -0.70
C VAL A 8 -13.11 1.71 -0.02
N ARG A 9 -12.86 0.42 0.04
CA ARG A 9 -11.59 -0.15 0.51
C ARG A 9 -10.82 -0.75 -0.64
N VAL A 10 -9.52 -0.47 -0.68
CA VAL A 10 -8.62 -0.97 -1.71
C VAL A 10 -7.52 -1.78 -1.02
N LEU A 11 -7.31 -3.01 -1.47
CA LEU A 11 -6.12 -3.77 -1.11
C LEU A 11 -5.11 -3.61 -2.24
N ASP A 12 -3.99 -2.99 -1.93
CA ASP A 12 -2.95 -2.65 -2.87
C ASP A 12 -1.79 -3.64 -2.72
N LEU A 13 -1.60 -4.51 -3.72
CA LEU A 13 -0.51 -5.48 -3.75
C LEU A 13 0.56 -5.09 -4.77
N THR A 14 0.56 -3.83 -5.18
CA THR A 14 1.40 -3.37 -6.29
C THR A 14 2.84 -3.08 -5.89
N HIS A 15 3.70 -3.07 -6.90
CA HIS A 15 5.13 -2.78 -6.77
C HIS A 15 5.54 -1.75 -7.80
N MET A 16 6.65 -1.09 -7.57
CA MET A 16 7.34 -0.19 -8.48
C MET A 16 6.59 1.11 -8.71
N LEU A 17 5.98 1.32 -9.88
CA LEU A 17 5.55 2.65 -10.32
C LEU A 17 4.07 2.73 -10.67
N SER A 18 3.64 2.08 -11.74
CA SER A 18 2.30 2.33 -12.30
C SER A 18 1.18 1.88 -11.37
N GLY A 19 1.31 0.71 -10.77
CA GLY A 19 0.33 0.21 -9.81
C GLY A 19 0.24 1.09 -8.57
N PRO A 20 1.36 1.37 -7.88
CA PRO A 20 1.35 2.27 -6.73
C PRO A 20 0.84 3.67 -7.05
N TYR A 21 1.15 4.21 -8.22
CA TYR A 21 0.62 5.50 -8.64
C TYR A 21 -0.90 5.47 -8.79
N GLY A 22 -1.42 4.42 -9.43
CA GLY A 22 -2.87 4.25 -9.60
C GLY A 22 -3.60 4.13 -8.27
N SER A 23 -3.11 3.29 -7.37
CA SER A 23 -3.73 3.13 -6.05
C SER A 23 -3.60 4.38 -5.18
N MET A 24 -2.53 5.16 -5.37
CA MET A 24 -2.39 6.46 -4.71
C MET A 24 -3.49 7.43 -5.14
N ILE A 25 -3.84 7.44 -6.42
CA ILE A 25 -4.94 8.28 -6.91
C ILE A 25 -6.25 7.88 -6.23
N LEU A 26 -6.51 6.58 -6.08
CA LEU A 26 -7.69 6.10 -5.37
C LEU A 26 -7.69 6.54 -3.90
N ALA A 27 -6.55 6.48 -3.26
CA ALA A 27 -6.39 6.94 -1.88
C ALA A 27 -6.65 8.45 -1.77
N ASP A 28 -6.13 9.23 -2.70
CA ASP A 28 -6.34 10.69 -2.72
C ASP A 28 -7.82 11.05 -2.92
N LEU A 29 -8.59 10.19 -3.59
CA LEU A 29 -10.02 10.38 -3.78
C LEU A 29 -10.88 9.87 -2.61
N GLY A 30 -10.25 9.41 -1.54
CA GLY A 30 -10.94 9.05 -0.30
C GLY A 30 -11.09 7.57 -0.02
N ALA A 31 -10.59 6.69 -0.89
CA ALA A 31 -10.60 5.26 -0.61
C ALA A 31 -9.68 4.94 0.57
N GLU A 32 -10.12 4.04 1.46
CA GLU A 32 -9.23 3.46 2.44
C GLU A 32 -8.32 2.46 1.72
N THR A 33 -7.07 2.84 1.53
CA THR A 33 -6.11 2.04 0.75
C THR A 33 -5.10 1.40 1.69
N ILE A 34 -5.06 0.08 1.66
CA ILE A 34 -4.18 -0.74 2.50
C ILE A 34 -3.16 -1.40 1.59
N LYS A 35 -1.92 -0.98 1.71
CA LYS A 35 -0.81 -1.60 0.97
C LYS A 35 -0.40 -2.87 1.70
N VAL A 36 -0.51 -4.00 1.02
CA VAL A 36 -0.08 -5.29 1.54
C VAL A 36 1.34 -5.55 1.04
N GLU A 37 2.28 -5.69 1.96
CA GLU A 37 3.70 -5.79 1.66
C GLU A 37 4.29 -7.07 2.25
N PRO A 38 5.38 -7.60 1.66
CA PRO A 38 6.16 -8.62 2.35
C PRO A 38 6.76 -8.06 3.65
N CYS A 39 7.16 -8.96 4.57
CA CYS A 39 7.62 -8.54 5.89
C CYS A 39 8.83 -7.62 5.88
N HIS A 40 9.65 -7.69 4.82
CA HIS A 40 10.80 -6.79 4.65
C HIS A 40 10.45 -5.48 3.93
N GLY A 41 9.18 -5.28 3.60
CA GLY A 41 8.71 -4.12 2.88
C GLY A 41 8.77 -4.27 1.36
N GLU A 42 7.97 -3.46 0.66
CA GLU A 42 8.01 -3.42 -0.80
C GLU A 42 9.36 -2.83 -1.25
N GLY A 43 9.90 -3.35 -2.38
CA GLY A 43 11.26 -3.05 -2.79
C GLY A 43 11.60 -1.58 -2.93
N THR A 44 10.65 -0.74 -3.33
CA THR A 44 10.91 0.69 -3.52
C THR A 44 11.15 1.45 -2.22
N ARG A 45 10.80 0.88 -1.05
CA ARG A 45 11.13 1.49 0.24
C ARG A 45 12.62 1.73 0.40
N LYS A 46 13.44 0.82 -0.14
CA LYS A 46 14.89 0.86 0.02
C LYS A 46 15.60 1.72 -1.01
N LEU A 47 14.92 2.08 -2.09
CA LEU A 47 15.52 2.94 -3.11
C LEU A 47 15.77 4.33 -2.51
N LEU A 48 17.04 4.76 -2.53
CA LEU A 48 17.50 6.02 -1.95
C LEU A 48 17.30 6.14 -0.43
N ALA A 49 17.03 5.03 0.26
CA ALA A 49 16.72 5.06 1.70
C ALA A 49 17.90 5.56 2.56
N THR A 50 19.12 5.40 2.08
CA THR A 50 20.33 5.86 2.78
C THR A 50 20.80 7.24 2.34
N ASP A 51 20.17 7.85 1.35
CA ASP A 51 20.52 9.19 0.89
C ASP A 51 19.81 10.23 1.76
N PRO A 52 20.56 11.05 2.54
CA PRO A 52 19.94 12.03 3.44
C PRO A 52 19.05 13.06 2.72
N LYS A 53 19.32 13.31 1.43
CA LYS A 53 18.56 14.30 0.64
C LYS A 53 17.28 13.71 0.05
N ASN A 54 17.21 12.39 -0.10
CA ASN A 54 16.13 11.70 -0.79
C ASN A 54 15.51 10.60 0.07
N SER A 55 15.51 10.78 1.38
CA SER A 55 14.88 9.83 2.30
C SER A 55 14.32 10.54 3.51
N LEU A 56 13.33 9.90 4.14
CA LEU A 56 12.74 10.37 5.40
C LEU A 56 12.47 9.13 6.25
N GLU A 57 13.03 9.14 7.47
CA GLU A 57 12.83 8.04 8.43
C GLU A 57 13.13 6.65 7.84
N GLY A 58 14.19 6.55 7.04
CA GLY A 58 14.60 5.29 6.42
C GLY A 58 13.77 4.87 5.21
N MET A 59 12.87 5.72 4.74
CA MET A 59 12.08 5.47 3.52
C MET A 59 12.60 6.34 2.40
N GLY A 60 12.89 5.73 1.24
CA GLY A 60 13.35 6.46 0.08
C GLY A 60 12.26 7.33 -0.55
N ALA A 61 12.68 8.41 -1.21
CA ALA A 61 11.76 9.36 -1.85
C ALA A 61 10.83 8.69 -2.87
N TYR A 62 11.34 7.70 -3.59
CA TYR A 62 10.54 6.96 -4.56
C TYR A 62 9.28 6.35 -3.91
N PHE A 63 9.46 5.67 -2.78
CA PHE A 63 8.34 5.07 -2.05
C PHE A 63 7.40 6.13 -1.50
N ILE A 64 7.94 7.17 -0.88
CA ILE A 64 7.15 8.22 -0.24
C ILE A 64 6.24 8.93 -1.24
N THR A 65 6.74 9.22 -2.44
CA THR A 65 5.99 9.96 -3.45
C THR A 65 4.84 9.17 -4.06
N LEU A 66 4.86 7.84 -3.98
CA LEU A 66 3.87 6.98 -4.61
C LEU A 66 2.89 6.33 -3.62
N ASN A 67 3.09 6.55 -2.32
CA ASN A 67 2.32 5.81 -1.32
C ASN A 67 1.69 6.69 -0.24
N ARG A 68 1.48 7.96 -0.54
CA ARG A 68 0.79 8.86 0.39
C ARG A 68 -0.65 8.40 0.59
N ASN A 69 -1.19 8.65 1.78
CA ASN A 69 -2.56 8.32 2.17
C ASN A 69 -2.86 6.81 2.22
N LYS A 70 -1.84 5.97 2.14
CA LYS A 70 -2.01 4.52 2.27
C LYS A 70 -1.64 4.06 3.66
N LYS A 71 -2.38 3.06 4.15
CA LYS A 71 -1.97 2.26 5.32
C LYS A 71 -1.11 1.12 4.83
N SER A 72 -0.25 0.59 5.69
CA SER A 72 0.62 -0.53 5.33
C SER A 72 0.41 -1.70 6.28
N VAL A 73 0.34 -2.90 5.72
CA VAL A 73 0.31 -4.15 6.46
C VAL A 73 1.39 -5.06 5.90
N ALA A 74 2.28 -5.53 6.76
CA ALA A 74 3.33 -6.47 6.38
C ALA A 74 2.83 -7.89 6.61
N VAL A 75 2.75 -8.70 5.55
CA VAL A 75 2.23 -10.07 5.60
C VAL A 75 3.10 -10.96 4.74
N ASP A 76 3.49 -12.12 5.29
CA ASP A 76 4.17 -13.14 4.50
C ASP A 76 3.12 -14.07 3.87
N LEU A 77 2.78 -13.80 2.61
CA LEU A 77 1.78 -14.58 1.87
C LEU A 77 2.23 -16.00 1.56
N LYS A 78 3.49 -16.34 1.82
CA LYS A 78 4.02 -17.69 1.63
C LYS A 78 3.77 -18.60 2.82
N THR A 79 3.34 -18.05 3.95
CA THR A 79 2.98 -18.85 5.14
C THR A 79 1.48 -19.10 5.18
N VAL A 80 1.10 -20.16 5.90
CA VAL A 80 -0.31 -20.49 6.11
C VAL A 80 -1.01 -19.38 6.89
N GLU A 81 -0.36 -18.88 7.93
CA GLU A 81 -0.89 -17.83 8.79
C GLU A 81 -1.04 -16.51 8.04
N GLY A 82 -0.04 -16.15 7.24
CA GLY A 82 -0.08 -14.91 6.46
C GLY A 82 -1.16 -14.96 5.39
N LEU A 83 -1.30 -16.06 4.69
CA LEU A 83 -2.34 -16.22 3.70
C LEU A 83 -3.74 -16.18 4.33
N ALA A 84 -3.93 -16.78 5.51
CA ALA A 84 -5.19 -16.73 6.23
C ALA A 84 -5.54 -15.29 6.62
N LEU A 85 -4.57 -14.53 7.11
CA LEU A 85 -4.76 -13.12 7.45
C LEU A 85 -5.15 -12.30 6.22
N PHE A 86 -4.51 -12.54 5.10
CA PHE A 86 -4.85 -11.85 3.85
C PHE A 86 -6.29 -12.14 3.42
N LYS A 87 -6.72 -13.41 3.53
CA LYS A 87 -8.11 -13.79 3.20
C LYS A 87 -9.11 -13.09 4.11
N ASP A 88 -8.78 -12.93 5.39
CA ASP A 88 -9.62 -12.18 6.32
C ASP A 88 -9.74 -10.71 5.91
N LEU A 89 -8.64 -10.11 5.47
CA LEU A 89 -8.66 -8.73 4.95
C LEU A 89 -9.56 -8.60 3.73
N VAL A 90 -9.52 -9.58 2.83
CA VAL A 90 -10.38 -9.59 1.63
C VAL A 90 -11.85 -9.63 2.04
N GLU A 91 -12.22 -10.42 3.03
CA GLU A 91 -13.60 -10.52 3.49
C GLU A 91 -14.10 -9.24 4.14
N ILE A 92 -13.26 -8.54 4.88
CA ILE A 92 -13.62 -7.27 5.51
C ILE A 92 -13.81 -6.17 4.48
N ALA A 93 -13.05 -6.20 3.39
CA ALA A 93 -13.09 -5.19 2.35
C ALA A 93 -14.22 -5.50 1.35
N LYS A 94 -15.46 -5.21 1.73
CA LYS A 94 -16.64 -5.54 0.90
C LYS A 94 -16.68 -4.81 -0.44
N ASN A 95 -16.10 -3.63 -0.52
CA ASN A 95 -16.02 -2.84 -1.75
C ASN A 95 -14.59 -2.89 -2.27
N LEU A 96 -14.10 -4.09 -2.52
CA LEU A 96 -12.72 -4.37 -2.81
C LEU A 96 -12.35 -4.00 -4.24
N ALA A 97 -11.25 -3.29 -4.39
CA ALA A 97 -10.55 -3.16 -5.66
C ALA A 97 -9.15 -3.76 -5.51
N TYR A 98 -8.75 -4.56 -6.48
CA TYR A 98 -7.38 -5.06 -6.58
C TYR A 98 -6.57 -4.20 -7.53
N VAL A 99 -5.38 -3.94 -7.14
CA VAL A 99 -4.41 -3.31 -8.04
C VAL A 99 -3.10 -4.08 -8.02
#